data_9f661035ef588f0f7bec11d019df5fc1
#
_entry.id   9f661035ef588f0f7bec11d019df5fc1
#
_cell.length_a   1.000
_cell.length_b   1.000
_cell.length_c   1.000
_cell.angle_alpha   90.00
_cell.angle_beta   90.00
_cell.angle_gamma   90.00
#
_symmetry.space_group_name_H-M   'P 1'
#
loop_
_entity.id
_entity.type
_entity.pdbx_description
1 polymer ?
#
loop_
_entity_poly.entity_id
_entity_poly.type
_entity_poly.pdbx_seq_one_letter_code
_entity_poly.pdbx_strand_id
1 'polypeptide(L)'
;MASIATPTEPRASAVRGPDPSLIAKYSTQGPRYTSYPTALEFSEQFTVADYEQHLDTARNDAAPLSLYVHVPFCRWLCYYCGCNKVVTKKSGAGREYLDHIAIEIALLSQRIGNTRQVSQLHFGGGTPTYLDDAELTELIHLLACHFNLGDGKQREYSIEIDPRTVTPDRLALLRGLGFNRLSFGIQDTDPDVQRAINRTQRTEQITELVGAARSYRFSSISFDLIYGLPKQNCDTLNRTLDDV
;
A
#
# COMPACT_ATOMS: atom_id res chain seq x y z
N MET A 1 50.23 -20.72 31.74
CA MET A 1 49.83 -19.93 30.59
C MET A 1 48.70 -20.67 29.87
N ALA A 2 47.48 -20.28 30.12
CA ALA A 2 46.30 -20.90 29.51
C ALA A 2 45.97 -20.20 28.18
N SER A 3 45.97 -20.96 27.10
CA SER A 3 45.62 -20.50 25.75
C SER A 3 44.12 -20.18 25.65
N ILE A 4 43.78 -18.94 25.40
CA ILE A 4 42.37 -18.51 25.15
C ILE A 4 42.04 -18.87 23.71
N ALA A 5 41.14 -19.84 23.53
CA ALA A 5 40.59 -20.17 22.23
C ALA A 5 39.67 -19.03 21.76
N THR A 6 39.95 -18.47 20.59
CA THR A 6 39.10 -17.50 19.89
C THR A 6 37.76 -18.15 19.49
N PRO A 7 36.62 -17.49 19.71
CA PRO A 7 35.35 -18.01 19.24
C PRO A 7 35.30 -18.01 17.71
N THR A 8 35.05 -19.17 17.12
CA THR A 8 34.74 -19.30 15.68
C THR A 8 33.40 -18.63 15.41
N GLU A 9 33.39 -17.61 14.55
CA GLU A 9 32.16 -17.02 14.00
C GLU A 9 31.28 -18.10 13.35
N PRO A 10 29.96 -18.06 13.57
CA PRO A 10 29.06 -18.99 12.89
C PRO A 10 29.10 -18.70 11.38
N ARG A 11 29.53 -19.70 10.60
CA ARG A 11 29.41 -19.68 9.15
C ARG A 11 27.96 -19.37 8.78
N ALA A 12 27.72 -18.26 8.09
CA ALA A 12 26.47 -17.97 7.44
C ALA A 12 26.08 -19.19 6.60
N SER A 13 24.99 -19.85 6.96
CA SER A 13 24.42 -20.91 6.16
C SER A 13 24.03 -20.31 4.82
N ALA A 14 24.69 -20.73 3.74
CA ALA A 14 24.30 -20.31 2.40
C ALA A 14 22.80 -20.61 2.24
N VAL A 15 22.00 -19.56 2.04
CA VAL A 15 20.58 -19.69 1.73
C VAL A 15 20.51 -20.52 0.45
N ARG A 16 20.10 -21.77 0.57
CA ARG A 16 19.87 -22.62 -0.61
C ARG A 16 18.70 -22.01 -1.36
N GLY A 17 18.93 -21.60 -2.60
CA GLY A 17 17.87 -21.22 -3.50
C GLY A 17 16.82 -22.32 -3.63
N PRO A 18 15.62 -22.00 -4.11
CA PRO A 18 14.55 -22.99 -4.31
C PRO A 18 15.04 -24.10 -5.26
N ASP A 19 14.58 -25.33 -5.00
CA ASP A 19 14.92 -26.49 -5.84
C ASP A 19 14.50 -26.25 -7.29
N PRO A 20 15.42 -26.34 -8.27
CA PRO A 20 15.11 -26.14 -9.69
C PRO A 20 13.97 -27.04 -10.20
N SER A 21 13.81 -28.23 -9.64
CA SER A 21 12.73 -29.17 -10.01
C SER A 21 11.36 -28.64 -9.55
N LEU A 22 11.28 -27.99 -8.40
CA LEU A 22 10.05 -27.32 -7.93
C LEU A 22 9.72 -26.11 -8.80
N ILE A 23 10.72 -25.31 -9.15
CA ILE A 23 10.52 -24.18 -10.07
C ILE A 23 9.98 -24.70 -11.41
N ALA A 24 10.62 -25.70 -12.02
CA ALA A 24 10.18 -26.29 -13.28
C ALA A 24 8.75 -26.85 -13.19
N LYS A 25 8.41 -27.53 -12.07
CA LYS A 25 7.08 -28.12 -11.86
C LYS A 25 5.98 -27.08 -11.77
N TYR A 26 6.24 -25.93 -11.11
CA TYR A 26 5.23 -24.91 -10.85
C TYR A 26 5.32 -23.70 -11.76
N SER A 27 6.32 -23.63 -12.66
CA SER A 27 6.45 -22.59 -13.69
C SER A 27 5.45 -22.85 -14.83
N THR A 28 4.16 -22.69 -14.52
CA THR A 28 3.06 -22.90 -15.46
C THR A 28 2.23 -21.61 -15.57
N GLN A 29 1.57 -21.42 -16.71
CA GLN A 29 0.57 -20.36 -16.84
C GLN A 29 -0.64 -20.73 -15.95
N GLY A 30 -1.02 -19.80 -15.08
CA GLY A 30 -2.18 -19.94 -14.21
C GLY A 30 -2.98 -18.65 -14.13
N PRO A 31 -4.24 -18.71 -13.68
CA PRO A 31 -5.00 -17.49 -13.40
C PRO A 31 -4.32 -16.69 -12.27
N ARG A 32 -4.56 -15.38 -12.26
CA ARG A 32 -4.06 -14.52 -11.19
C ARG A 32 -4.77 -14.85 -9.88
N TYR A 33 -4.06 -15.42 -8.93
CA TYR A 33 -4.56 -15.66 -7.57
C TYR A 33 -4.15 -14.50 -6.64
N THR A 34 -4.71 -13.33 -6.88
CA THR A 34 -4.42 -12.13 -6.06
C THR A 34 -5.35 -12.01 -4.86
N SER A 35 -6.45 -12.76 -4.86
CA SER A 35 -7.43 -12.78 -3.77
C SER A 35 -8.22 -14.09 -3.78
N TYR A 36 -8.87 -14.43 -2.67
CA TYR A 36 -9.82 -15.53 -2.57
C TYR A 36 -11.16 -14.99 -2.05
N PRO A 37 -12.27 -15.30 -2.74
CA PRO A 37 -12.34 -16.02 -4.01
C PRO A 37 -11.62 -15.26 -5.12
N THR A 38 -11.18 -15.98 -6.18
CA THR A 38 -10.53 -15.37 -7.34
C THR A 38 -11.54 -14.59 -8.17
N ALA A 39 -11.07 -13.65 -9.00
CA ALA A 39 -11.95 -12.84 -9.85
C ALA A 39 -12.81 -13.68 -10.82
N LEU A 40 -12.42 -14.92 -11.12
CA LEU A 40 -13.21 -15.85 -11.93
C LEU A 40 -14.51 -16.31 -11.26
N GLU A 41 -14.56 -16.24 -9.94
CA GLU A 41 -15.76 -16.61 -9.15
C GLU A 41 -16.74 -15.43 -9.01
N PHE A 42 -16.38 -14.23 -9.45
CA PHE A 42 -17.26 -13.07 -9.37
C PHE A 42 -18.39 -13.21 -10.39
N SER A 43 -19.60 -12.87 -9.97
CA SER A 43 -20.82 -12.98 -10.75
C SER A 43 -21.56 -11.66 -10.79
N GLU A 44 -22.14 -11.32 -11.92
CA GLU A 44 -23.05 -10.18 -12.07
C GLU A 44 -24.44 -10.43 -11.40
N GLN A 45 -24.65 -11.64 -10.87
CA GLN A 45 -25.89 -11.98 -10.14
C GLN A 45 -25.91 -11.41 -8.73
N PHE A 46 -24.76 -10.97 -8.18
CA PHE A 46 -24.70 -10.31 -6.88
C PHE A 46 -25.30 -8.91 -6.94
N THR A 47 -26.41 -8.72 -6.24
CA THR A 47 -27.20 -7.50 -6.31
C THR A 47 -26.89 -6.53 -5.17
N VAL A 48 -27.42 -5.29 -5.27
CA VAL A 48 -27.35 -4.31 -4.17
C VAL A 48 -28.03 -4.87 -2.91
N ALA A 49 -29.15 -5.59 -3.06
CA ALA A 49 -29.87 -6.19 -1.93
C ALA A 49 -29.02 -7.26 -1.22
N ASP A 50 -28.28 -8.09 -1.99
CA ASP A 50 -27.36 -9.06 -1.41
C ASP A 50 -26.24 -8.37 -0.62
N TYR A 51 -25.67 -7.29 -1.20
CA TYR A 51 -24.67 -6.48 -0.51
C TYR A 51 -25.18 -5.87 0.80
N GLU A 52 -26.38 -5.27 0.77
CA GLU A 52 -27.03 -4.71 1.95
C GLU A 52 -27.28 -5.77 3.03
N GLN A 53 -27.73 -6.96 2.65
CA GLN A 53 -27.93 -8.08 3.57
C GLN A 53 -26.61 -8.51 4.23
N HIS A 54 -25.51 -8.53 3.48
CA HIS A 54 -24.18 -8.81 4.03
C HIS A 54 -23.73 -7.75 5.03
N LEU A 55 -23.97 -6.47 4.74
CA LEU A 55 -23.67 -5.37 5.66
C LEU A 55 -24.47 -5.47 6.96
N ASP A 56 -25.78 -5.77 6.87
CA ASP A 56 -26.66 -5.94 8.03
C ASP A 56 -26.24 -7.16 8.88
N THR A 57 -25.78 -8.23 8.24
CA THR A 57 -25.21 -9.39 8.93
C THR A 57 -23.90 -9.01 9.63
N ALA A 58 -23.04 -8.30 8.94
CA ALA A 58 -21.76 -7.83 9.48
C ALA A 58 -21.92 -6.87 10.67
N ARG A 59 -23.03 -6.16 10.76
CA ARG A 59 -23.35 -5.25 11.89
C ARG A 59 -23.32 -5.97 13.25
N ASN A 60 -23.73 -7.24 13.28
CA ASN A 60 -23.83 -8.05 14.49
C ASN A 60 -22.55 -8.82 14.80
N ASP A 61 -21.52 -8.70 13.96
CA ASP A 61 -20.22 -9.33 14.18
C ASP A 61 -19.44 -8.56 15.27
N ALA A 62 -18.75 -9.30 16.13
CA ALA A 62 -17.88 -8.74 17.17
C ALA A 62 -16.45 -8.46 16.67
N ALA A 63 -16.07 -8.96 15.50
CA ALA A 63 -14.73 -8.78 14.94
C ALA A 63 -14.44 -7.30 14.63
N PRO A 64 -13.21 -6.84 14.84
CA PRO A 64 -12.81 -5.48 14.43
C PRO A 64 -13.01 -5.25 12.94
N LEU A 65 -13.16 -3.98 12.55
CA LEU A 65 -13.29 -3.60 11.14
C LEU A 65 -11.91 -3.45 10.48
N SER A 66 -11.85 -3.87 9.22
CA SER A 66 -10.80 -3.49 8.28
C SER A 66 -11.42 -2.59 7.21
N LEU A 67 -10.89 -1.38 7.05
CA LEU A 67 -11.36 -0.41 6.05
C LEU A 67 -10.33 -0.25 4.95
N TYR A 68 -10.79 -0.26 3.71
CA TYR A 68 -10.00 0.09 2.52
C TYR A 68 -10.58 1.33 1.86
N VAL A 69 -9.74 2.33 1.63
CA VAL A 69 -10.12 3.57 0.92
C VAL A 69 -9.38 3.59 -0.42
N HIS A 70 -10.14 3.56 -1.50
CA HIS A 70 -9.59 3.60 -2.85
C HIS A 70 -9.54 5.03 -3.37
N VAL A 71 -8.33 5.61 -3.48
CA VAL A 71 -8.11 6.92 -4.12
C VAL A 71 -7.65 6.70 -5.56
N PRO A 72 -8.53 6.90 -6.56
CA PRO A 72 -8.25 6.43 -7.93
C PRO A 72 -7.27 7.31 -8.71
N PHE A 73 -6.84 8.45 -8.18
CA PHE A 73 -6.10 9.45 -8.95
C PHE A 73 -4.62 9.19 -9.03
N CYS A 74 -4.03 9.45 -10.22
CA CYS A 74 -2.59 9.54 -10.45
C CYS A 74 -2.27 10.80 -11.25
N ARG A 75 -1.09 11.41 -11.01
CA ARG A 75 -0.60 12.54 -11.82
C ARG A 75 0.07 12.08 -13.11
N TRP A 76 0.57 10.84 -13.14
CA TRP A 76 1.31 10.26 -14.26
C TRP A 76 0.86 8.82 -14.52
N LEU A 77 0.91 8.41 -15.78
CA LEU A 77 0.65 7.04 -16.20
C LEU A 77 1.94 6.23 -16.16
N CYS A 78 2.02 5.24 -15.28
CA CYS A 78 3.07 4.22 -15.31
C CYS A 78 2.66 3.10 -16.28
N TYR A 79 3.55 2.70 -17.21
CA TYR A 79 3.17 1.80 -18.32
C TYR A 79 2.94 0.35 -17.89
N TYR A 80 3.40 -0.05 -16.72
CA TYR A 80 3.15 -1.39 -16.14
C TYR A 80 1.83 -1.49 -15.36
N CYS A 81 1.20 -0.35 -15.05
CA CYS A 81 0.18 -0.29 -14.01
C CYS A 81 -1.18 -0.86 -14.46
N GLY A 82 -1.65 -1.88 -13.75
CA GLY A 82 -2.98 -2.49 -13.91
C GLY A 82 -4.04 -2.03 -12.89
N CYS A 83 -3.74 -1.04 -12.04
CA CYS A 83 -4.68 -0.56 -11.04
C CYS A 83 -5.90 0.13 -11.67
N ASN A 84 -7.04 0.10 -10.97
CA ASN A 84 -8.18 0.94 -11.30
C ASN A 84 -7.84 2.40 -10.98
N LYS A 85 -7.56 3.20 -12.00
CA LYS A 85 -7.03 4.56 -11.84
C LYS A 85 -7.55 5.54 -12.86
N VAL A 86 -7.54 6.81 -12.48
CA VAL A 86 -7.81 7.97 -13.31
C VAL A 86 -6.56 8.85 -13.35
N VAL A 87 -5.90 8.94 -14.50
CA VAL A 87 -4.76 9.84 -14.67
C VAL A 87 -5.27 11.24 -14.95
N THR A 88 -5.05 12.17 -14.03
CA THR A 88 -5.54 13.54 -14.13
C THR A 88 -4.62 14.55 -13.45
N LYS A 89 -4.58 15.75 -14.01
CA LYS A 89 -3.99 16.95 -13.40
C LYS A 89 -5.05 18.01 -13.11
N LYS A 90 -6.35 17.64 -13.22
CA LYS A 90 -7.47 18.56 -13.02
C LYS A 90 -7.45 19.06 -11.56
N SER A 91 -7.42 20.36 -11.39
CA SER A 91 -7.63 21.01 -10.10
C SER A 91 -9.04 20.70 -9.60
N GLY A 92 -9.20 20.37 -8.32
CA GLY A 92 -10.49 20.10 -7.70
C GLY A 92 -10.99 18.65 -7.84
N ALA A 93 -10.27 17.74 -8.52
CA ALA A 93 -10.68 16.34 -8.59
C ALA A 93 -10.73 15.67 -7.20
N GLY A 94 -9.81 16.05 -6.30
CA GLY A 94 -9.82 15.59 -4.90
C GLY A 94 -11.07 16.04 -4.16
N ARG A 95 -11.47 17.31 -4.32
CA ARG A 95 -12.68 17.86 -3.71
C ARG A 95 -13.94 17.12 -4.17
N GLU A 96 -14.10 16.95 -5.48
CA GLU A 96 -15.22 16.21 -6.06
C GLU A 96 -15.28 14.75 -5.52
N TYR A 97 -14.13 14.11 -5.38
CA TYR A 97 -14.02 12.78 -4.78
C TYR A 97 -14.46 12.79 -3.30
N LEU A 98 -14.01 13.78 -2.51
CA LEU A 98 -14.38 13.88 -1.10
C LEU A 98 -15.86 14.07 -0.90
N ASP A 99 -16.52 14.85 -1.75
CA ASP A 99 -17.97 15.05 -1.69
C ASP A 99 -18.74 13.72 -1.89
N HIS A 100 -18.27 12.86 -2.79
CA HIS A 100 -18.89 11.56 -3.04
C HIS A 100 -18.57 10.52 -1.95
N ILE A 101 -17.30 10.42 -1.55
CA ILE A 101 -16.91 9.42 -0.55
C ILE A 101 -17.50 9.74 0.84
N ALA A 102 -17.76 11.01 1.15
CA ALA A 102 -18.46 11.41 2.37
C ALA A 102 -19.87 10.80 2.43
N ILE A 103 -20.58 10.78 1.30
CA ILE A 103 -21.90 10.14 1.20
C ILE A 103 -21.77 8.63 1.39
N GLU A 104 -20.80 7.99 0.74
CA GLU A 104 -20.55 6.55 0.87
C GLU A 104 -20.23 6.17 2.32
N ILE A 105 -19.32 6.90 2.98
CA ILE A 105 -18.96 6.71 4.39
C ILE A 105 -20.19 6.79 5.28
N ALA A 106 -21.04 7.81 5.08
CA ALA A 106 -22.27 7.97 5.85
C ALA A 106 -23.24 6.80 5.66
N LEU A 107 -23.48 6.37 4.42
CA LEU A 107 -24.36 5.23 4.11
C LEU A 107 -23.84 3.92 4.71
N LEU A 108 -22.55 3.64 4.57
CA LEU A 108 -21.93 2.43 5.12
C LEU A 108 -21.98 2.42 6.64
N SER A 109 -21.66 3.54 7.30
CA SER A 109 -21.67 3.62 8.77
C SER A 109 -23.07 3.43 9.37
N GLN A 110 -24.12 3.87 8.68
CA GLN A 110 -25.50 3.61 9.09
C GLN A 110 -25.83 2.12 9.08
N ARG A 111 -25.32 1.36 8.13
CA ARG A 111 -25.55 -0.08 8.01
C ARG A 111 -24.69 -0.89 8.98
N ILE A 112 -23.38 -0.66 8.98
CA ILE A 112 -22.41 -1.46 9.77
C ILE A 112 -22.43 -1.05 11.25
N GLY A 113 -22.81 0.20 11.57
CA GLY A 113 -22.68 0.80 12.89
C GLY A 113 -21.25 1.29 13.16
N ASN A 114 -21.08 2.00 14.27
CA ASN A 114 -19.82 2.67 14.64
C ASN A 114 -19.22 2.17 15.97
N THR A 115 -19.74 1.09 16.53
CA THR A 115 -19.28 0.57 17.83
C THR A 115 -18.02 -0.28 17.72
N ARG A 116 -17.85 -0.98 16.59
CA ARG A 116 -16.69 -1.83 16.37
C ARG A 116 -15.45 -1.00 16.07
N GLN A 117 -14.35 -1.37 16.70
CA GLN A 117 -13.07 -0.72 16.47
C GLN A 117 -12.54 -1.02 15.06
N VAL A 118 -12.05 0.00 14.38
CA VAL A 118 -11.26 -0.16 13.16
C VAL A 118 -9.82 -0.51 13.55
N SER A 119 -9.44 -1.77 13.37
CA SER A 119 -8.07 -2.24 13.64
C SER A 119 -7.15 -2.05 12.45
N GLN A 120 -7.70 -2.08 11.24
CA GLN A 120 -6.96 -1.90 10.00
C GLN A 120 -7.60 -0.80 9.14
N LEU A 121 -6.75 0.10 8.64
CA LEU A 121 -7.13 1.12 7.67
C LEU A 121 -6.06 1.15 6.57
N HIS A 122 -6.47 0.99 5.32
CA HIS A 122 -5.55 1.03 4.20
C HIS A 122 -6.02 2.04 3.14
N PHE A 123 -5.15 2.98 2.80
CA PHE A 123 -5.35 3.89 1.67
C PHE A 123 -4.52 3.39 0.49
N GLY A 124 -5.19 3.02 -0.59
CA GLY A 124 -4.56 2.49 -1.80
C GLY A 124 -5.23 2.98 -3.08
N GLY A 125 -4.90 2.31 -4.18
CA GLY A 125 -5.56 2.53 -5.48
C GLY A 125 -4.66 3.06 -6.57
N GLY A 126 -4.86 4.32 -6.97
CA GLY A 126 -3.97 5.03 -7.88
C GLY A 126 -2.76 5.59 -7.12
N THR A 127 -2.97 6.71 -6.45
CA THR A 127 -1.97 7.35 -5.58
C THR A 127 -2.71 8.13 -4.49
N PRO A 128 -2.85 7.60 -3.27
CA PRO A 128 -3.57 8.28 -2.19
C PRO A 128 -3.03 9.67 -1.87
N THR A 129 -1.73 9.85 -2.01
CA THR A 129 -1.04 11.14 -1.84
C THR A 129 -1.21 12.11 -3.02
N TYR A 130 -2.10 11.81 -3.98
CA TYR A 130 -2.66 12.76 -4.93
C TYR A 130 -3.51 13.83 -4.23
N LEU A 131 -4.31 13.43 -3.24
CA LEU A 131 -5.05 14.34 -2.37
C LEU A 131 -4.07 15.25 -1.65
N ASP A 132 -4.42 16.51 -1.50
CA ASP A 132 -3.59 17.44 -0.75
C ASP A 132 -3.70 17.22 0.78
N ASP A 133 -2.98 18.02 1.55
CA ASP A 133 -2.89 17.85 3.00
C ASP A 133 -4.23 18.14 3.70
N ALA A 134 -4.98 19.12 3.21
CA ALA A 134 -6.31 19.45 3.73
C ALA A 134 -7.33 18.36 3.39
N GLU A 135 -7.30 17.87 2.14
CA GLU A 135 -8.14 16.78 1.65
C GLU A 135 -7.89 15.46 2.40
N LEU A 136 -6.63 15.11 2.66
CA LEU A 136 -6.28 13.93 3.47
C LEU A 136 -6.74 14.07 4.93
N THR A 137 -6.57 15.25 5.49
CA THR A 137 -7.00 15.55 6.87
C THR A 137 -8.53 15.45 6.99
N GLU A 138 -9.26 16.02 6.03
CA GLU A 138 -10.72 15.95 5.98
C GLU A 138 -11.20 14.50 5.84
N LEU A 139 -10.58 13.70 4.97
CA LEU A 139 -10.95 12.30 4.77
C LEU A 139 -10.77 11.46 6.05
N ILE A 140 -9.66 11.64 6.75
CA ILE A 140 -9.45 10.97 8.05
C ILE A 140 -10.47 11.46 9.08
N HIS A 141 -10.79 12.76 9.10
CA HIS A 141 -11.81 13.30 10.00
C HIS A 141 -13.20 12.71 9.70
N LEU A 142 -13.60 12.63 8.43
CA LEU A 142 -14.85 11.99 8.01
C LEU A 142 -14.92 10.53 8.48
N LEU A 143 -13.85 9.76 8.28
CA LEU A 143 -13.78 8.39 8.77
C LEU A 143 -13.91 8.33 10.30
N ALA A 144 -13.23 9.22 11.03
CA ALA A 144 -13.28 9.27 12.50
C ALA A 144 -14.68 9.68 13.05
N CYS A 145 -15.43 10.49 12.32
CA CYS A 145 -16.80 10.86 12.68
C CYS A 145 -17.80 9.69 12.53
N HIS A 146 -17.52 8.77 11.60
CA HIS A 146 -18.43 7.71 11.22
C HIS A 146 -18.05 6.33 11.74
N PHE A 147 -16.76 6.11 12.04
CA PHE A 147 -16.23 4.82 12.50
C PHE A 147 -15.38 5.02 13.76
N ASN A 148 -15.30 4.00 14.58
CA ASN A 148 -14.44 3.99 15.76
C ASN A 148 -12.98 3.75 15.34
N LEU A 149 -12.28 4.82 14.93
CA LEU A 149 -10.86 4.79 14.64
C LEU A 149 -10.08 4.68 15.96
N GLY A 150 -9.73 3.45 16.35
CA GLY A 150 -9.03 3.22 17.59
C GLY A 150 -7.63 3.85 17.64
N ASP A 151 -7.19 4.19 18.84
CA ASP A 151 -5.83 4.66 19.15
C ASP A 151 -4.92 3.53 19.66
N GLY A 152 -5.44 2.28 19.64
CA GLY A 152 -4.76 1.10 20.17
C GLY A 152 -3.39 0.83 19.52
N LYS A 153 -2.47 0.28 20.32
CA LYS A 153 -1.10 -0.06 19.87
C LYS A 153 -1.06 -1.13 18.76
N GLN A 154 -2.15 -1.88 18.59
CA GLN A 154 -2.26 -2.97 17.60
C GLN A 154 -2.91 -2.53 16.29
N ARG A 155 -3.25 -1.25 16.14
CA ARG A 155 -3.82 -0.77 14.87
C ARG A 155 -2.79 -0.80 13.74
N GLU A 156 -3.25 -1.12 12.55
CA GLU A 156 -2.46 -1.08 11.32
C GLU A 156 -3.08 -0.09 10.33
N TYR A 157 -2.60 1.14 10.34
CA TYR A 157 -3.04 2.19 9.43
C TYR A 157 -1.96 2.43 8.40
N SER A 158 -2.22 2.02 7.16
CA SER A 158 -1.25 2.00 6.08
C SER A 158 -1.69 2.88 4.90
N ILE A 159 -0.72 3.41 4.19
CA ILE A 159 -0.93 4.22 2.99
C ILE A 159 0.11 3.89 1.93
N GLU A 160 -0.37 3.72 0.69
CA GLU A 160 0.49 3.60 -0.49
C GLU A 160 1.03 4.98 -0.90
N ILE A 161 2.31 5.04 -1.20
CA ILE A 161 3.02 6.28 -1.50
C ILE A 161 3.76 6.18 -2.84
N ASP A 162 3.51 7.13 -3.71
CA ASP A 162 4.40 7.44 -4.79
C ASP A 162 5.46 8.45 -4.26
N PRO A 163 6.75 8.10 -4.19
CA PRO A 163 7.79 8.99 -3.64
C PRO A 163 7.83 10.38 -4.29
N ARG A 164 7.37 10.50 -5.54
CA ARG A 164 7.33 11.77 -6.28
C ARG A 164 6.27 12.75 -5.78
N THR A 165 5.36 12.30 -4.91
CA THR A 165 4.19 13.08 -4.43
C THR A 165 4.30 13.50 -2.97
N VAL A 166 5.37 13.14 -2.29
CA VAL A 166 5.55 13.41 -0.86
C VAL A 166 6.88 14.09 -0.55
N THR A 167 6.88 14.78 0.58
CA THR A 167 8.05 15.38 1.20
C THR A 167 8.19 14.86 2.63
N PRO A 168 9.33 15.03 3.32
CA PRO A 168 9.47 14.70 4.73
C PRO A 168 8.37 15.32 5.61
N ASP A 169 8.02 16.59 5.41
CA ASP A 169 6.95 17.27 6.17
C ASP A 169 5.60 16.60 5.97
N ARG A 170 5.33 16.15 4.75
CA ARG A 170 4.10 15.41 4.45
C ARG A 170 4.04 14.06 5.15
N LEU A 171 5.16 13.37 5.32
CA LEU A 171 5.22 12.15 6.14
C LEU A 171 4.95 12.45 7.61
N ALA A 172 5.39 13.61 8.14
CA ALA A 172 5.04 14.05 9.48
C ALA A 172 3.53 14.23 9.66
N LEU A 173 2.87 14.88 8.66
CA LEU A 173 1.41 15.00 8.64
C LEU A 173 0.73 13.61 8.64
N LEU A 174 1.12 12.71 7.75
CA LEU A 174 0.56 11.36 7.69
C LEU A 174 0.72 10.63 9.03
N ARG A 175 1.87 10.79 9.69
CA ARG A 175 2.08 10.24 11.02
C ARG A 175 1.14 10.85 12.06
N GLY A 176 0.92 12.16 12.00
CA GLY A 176 -0.04 12.90 12.85
C GLY A 176 -1.48 12.46 12.62
N LEU A 177 -1.87 12.15 11.38
CA LEU A 177 -3.19 11.60 11.02
C LEU A 177 -3.40 10.15 11.48
N GLY A 178 -2.37 9.52 12.03
CA GLY A 178 -2.46 8.19 12.63
C GLY A 178 -1.91 7.05 11.80
N PHE A 179 -1.45 7.29 10.58
CA PHE A 179 -0.77 6.26 9.80
C PHE A 179 0.50 5.81 10.51
N ASN A 180 0.73 4.50 10.55
CA ASN A 180 1.89 3.90 11.18
C ASN A 180 2.64 2.92 10.26
N ARG A 181 2.14 2.71 9.04
CA ARG A 181 2.75 1.86 8.02
C ARG A 181 2.76 2.60 6.68
N LEU A 182 3.87 2.51 5.96
CA LEU A 182 4.04 3.10 4.64
C LEU A 182 4.41 2.02 3.62
N SER A 183 3.82 2.07 2.41
CA SER A 183 4.27 1.29 1.26
C SER A 183 4.72 2.24 0.15
N PHE A 184 6.01 2.20 -0.19
CA PHE A 184 6.57 3.02 -1.25
C PHE A 184 6.63 2.23 -2.55
N GLY A 185 5.97 2.72 -3.58
CA GLY A 185 6.11 2.19 -4.92
C GLY A 185 7.44 2.61 -5.54
N ILE A 186 8.50 1.84 -5.35
CA ILE A 186 9.84 2.10 -5.93
C ILE A 186 9.94 1.50 -7.33
N GLN A 187 9.56 0.26 -7.47
CA GLN A 187 9.53 -0.56 -8.69
C GLN A 187 10.94 -0.94 -9.16
N ASP A 188 11.82 0.04 -9.42
CA ASP A 188 13.21 -0.12 -9.84
C ASP A 188 13.98 1.19 -9.62
N THR A 189 15.27 1.13 -9.34
CA THR A 189 16.16 2.31 -9.18
C THR A 189 16.98 2.62 -10.41
N ASP A 190 17.09 1.69 -11.37
CA ASP A 190 17.86 1.90 -12.61
C ASP A 190 17.18 2.95 -13.51
N PRO A 191 17.91 4.00 -13.93
CA PRO A 191 17.32 5.10 -14.70
C PRO A 191 16.79 4.70 -16.07
N ASP A 192 17.35 3.67 -16.71
CA ASP A 192 16.88 3.20 -18.01
C ASP A 192 15.60 2.40 -17.89
N VAL A 193 15.49 1.60 -16.85
CA VAL A 193 14.26 0.89 -16.48
C VAL A 193 13.17 1.90 -16.13
N GLN A 194 13.46 2.86 -15.26
CA GLN A 194 12.49 3.91 -14.84
C GLN A 194 11.95 4.70 -16.04
N ARG A 195 12.81 5.08 -16.99
CA ARG A 195 12.39 5.75 -18.23
C ARG A 195 11.49 4.87 -19.08
N ALA A 196 11.83 3.59 -19.20
CA ALA A 196 11.05 2.63 -20.00
C ALA A 196 9.63 2.41 -19.45
N ILE A 197 9.43 2.53 -18.14
CA ILE A 197 8.13 2.38 -17.47
C ILE A 197 7.43 3.71 -17.18
N ASN A 198 7.98 4.83 -17.62
CA ASN A 198 7.46 6.19 -17.34
C ASN A 198 7.33 6.50 -15.84
N ARG A 199 8.34 6.10 -15.04
CA ARG A 199 8.35 6.34 -13.58
C ARG A 199 9.74 6.74 -13.11
N THR A 200 10.17 7.95 -13.48
CA THR A 200 11.46 8.48 -13.06
C THR A 200 11.34 9.05 -11.63
N GLN A 201 12.22 8.59 -10.76
CA GLN A 201 12.36 9.03 -9.37
C GLN A 201 13.82 8.97 -8.94
N ARG A 202 14.21 9.80 -7.99
CA ARG A 202 15.61 9.89 -7.55
C ARG A 202 15.83 9.01 -6.33
N THR A 203 16.88 8.21 -6.34
CA THR A 203 17.25 7.32 -5.22
C THR A 203 17.53 8.13 -3.94
N GLU A 204 18.18 9.31 -4.08
CA GLU A 204 18.46 10.18 -2.94
C GLU A 204 17.17 10.66 -2.25
N GLN A 205 16.13 10.96 -3.03
CA GLN A 205 14.81 11.32 -2.47
C GLN A 205 14.18 10.16 -1.71
N ILE A 206 14.30 8.94 -2.22
CA ILE A 206 13.80 7.75 -1.54
C ILE A 206 14.52 7.57 -0.20
N THR A 207 15.85 7.67 -0.18
CA THR A 207 16.67 7.57 1.04
C THR A 207 16.28 8.65 2.05
N GLU A 208 16.07 9.90 1.62
CA GLU A 208 15.61 10.99 2.48
C GLU A 208 14.24 10.69 3.10
N LEU A 209 13.28 10.23 2.30
CA LEU A 209 11.94 9.88 2.76
C LEU A 209 11.95 8.72 3.75
N VAL A 210 12.78 7.70 3.52
CA VAL A 210 12.94 6.57 4.43
C VAL A 210 13.55 7.01 5.76
N GLY A 211 14.58 7.87 5.70
CA GLY A 211 15.20 8.46 6.90
C GLY A 211 14.17 9.26 7.72
N ALA A 212 13.37 10.09 7.07
CA ALA A 212 12.28 10.84 7.70
C ALA A 212 11.22 9.92 8.31
N ALA A 213 10.77 8.89 7.56
CA ALA A 213 9.79 7.93 8.04
C ALA A 213 10.27 7.19 9.32
N ARG A 214 11.54 6.80 9.36
CA ARG A 214 12.15 6.19 10.55
C ARG A 214 12.21 7.18 11.72
N SER A 215 12.57 8.44 11.48
CA SER A 215 12.62 9.48 12.52
C SER A 215 11.24 9.78 13.10
N TYR A 216 10.18 9.74 12.28
CA TYR A 216 8.79 9.89 12.71
C TYR A 216 8.19 8.61 13.32
N ARG A 217 8.98 7.55 13.46
CA ARG A 217 8.60 6.28 14.11
C ARG A 217 7.42 5.60 13.44
N PHE A 218 7.43 5.52 12.11
CA PHE A 218 6.57 4.58 11.42
C PHE A 218 6.99 3.16 11.78
N SER A 219 6.04 2.30 12.14
CA SER A 219 6.32 0.94 12.62
C SER A 219 6.68 -0.04 11.51
N SER A 220 6.28 0.27 10.26
CA SER A 220 6.59 -0.53 9.09
C SER A 220 6.79 0.37 7.87
N ILE A 221 7.83 0.07 7.12
CA ILE A 221 8.12 0.66 5.81
C ILE A 221 8.33 -0.50 4.87
N SER A 222 7.53 -0.58 3.81
CA SER A 222 7.67 -1.59 2.74
C SER A 222 7.95 -0.92 1.40
N PHE A 223 8.60 -1.66 0.51
CA PHE A 223 8.91 -1.25 -0.84
C PHE A 223 8.28 -2.21 -1.84
N ASP A 224 7.56 -1.67 -2.79
CA ASP A 224 7.05 -2.44 -3.91
C ASP A 224 8.09 -2.42 -5.03
N LEU A 225 8.58 -3.59 -5.41
CA LEU A 225 9.53 -3.80 -6.50
C LEU A 225 8.90 -4.67 -7.57
N ILE A 226 9.30 -4.47 -8.83
CA ILE A 226 8.82 -5.27 -9.96
C ILE A 226 10.01 -5.89 -10.67
N TYR A 227 9.97 -7.20 -10.86
CA TYR A 227 10.93 -7.91 -11.71
C TYR A 227 10.38 -8.14 -13.13
N GLY A 228 11.27 -8.27 -14.10
CA GLY A 228 10.89 -8.51 -15.50
C GLY A 228 10.45 -7.24 -16.24
N LEU A 229 10.80 -6.06 -15.74
CA LEU A 229 10.51 -4.79 -16.40
C LEU A 229 11.35 -4.62 -17.71
N PRO A 230 10.89 -3.82 -18.69
CA PRO A 230 11.68 -3.50 -19.88
C PRO A 230 13.03 -2.88 -19.49
N LYS A 231 14.11 -3.31 -20.13
CA LYS A 231 15.51 -2.91 -19.87
C LYS A 231 16.12 -3.46 -18.58
N GLN A 232 15.34 -4.10 -17.72
CA GLN A 232 15.83 -4.74 -16.50
C GLN A 232 16.62 -6.02 -16.85
N ASN A 233 17.66 -6.30 -16.09
CA ASN A 233 18.41 -7.55 -16.09
C ASN A 233 18.80 -7.90 -14.64
N CYS A 234 19.47 -9.04 -14.44
CA CYS A 234 19.86 -9.47 -13.09
C CYS A 234 20.75 -8.46 -12.37
N ASP A 235 21.68 -7.81 -13.09
CA ASP A 235 22.61 -6.87 -12.47
C ASP A 235 21.89 -5.57 -12.05
N THR A 236 20.96 -5.05 -12.89
CA THR A 236 20.17 -3.86 -12.54
C THR A 236 19.24 -4.15 -11.39
N LEU A 237 18.58 -5.30 -11.37
CA LEU A 237 17.69 -5.69 -10.25
C LEU A 237 18.49 -5.88 -8.96
N ASN A 238 19.66 -6.51 -9.00
CA ASN A 238 20.51 -6.65 -7.81
C ASN A 238 20.91 -5.28 -7.26
N ARG A 239 21.28 -4.31 -8.12
CA ARG A 239 21.54 -2.94 -7.65
C ARG A 239 20.30 -2.31 -6.99
N THR A 240 19.12 -2.50 -7.58
CA THR A 240 17.88 -2.03 -6.96
C THR A 240 17.65 -2.65 -5.57
N LEU A 241 17.97 -3.93 -5.40
CA LEU A 241 17.85 -4.61 -4.09
C LEU A 241 18.89 -4.10 -3.08
N ASP A 242 20.08 -3.68 -3.54
CA ASP A 242 21.12 -3.09 -2.70
C ASP A 242 20.78 -1.64 -2.28
N ASP A 243 19.99 -0.93 -3.12
CA ASP A 243 19.60 0.47 -2.90
C ASP A 243 18.43 0.62 -1.87
N VAL A 244 17.65 -0.45 -1.60
CA VAL A 244 16.44 -0.41 -0.76
C VAL A 244 16.57 -1.27 0.50
#